data_d00bb46a1b76572a10a38badb2a9ddba
#
_entry.id   d00bb46a1b76572a10a38badb2a9ddba
#
_cell.length_a   1.000
_cell.length_b   1.000
_cell.length_c   1.000
_cell.angle_alpha   90.00
_cell.angle_beta   90.00
_cell.angle_gamma   90.00
#
_symmetry.space_group_name_H-M   'P 1'
#
loop_
_entity.id
_entity.type
_entity.pdbx_description
1 polymer ?
#
loop_
_entity_poly.entity_id
_entity_poly.type
_entity_poly.pdbx_seq_one_letter_code
_entity_poly.pdbx_strand_id
1 'polypeptide(L)' 'MTTSAAKPRLVPCHFTVEDLQLIEWSCREKAQRARAEAKRDSTPSSIETFTSTATKYEALASRIQRLKELGAR' A
#
# COMPACT_ATOMS: atom_id res chain seq x y z
N MET A 1 8.04 -16.08 23.63
CA MET A 1 7.94 -15.58 23.24
C MET A 1 7.22 -15.24 22.51
N THR A 2 6.82 -14.98 22.17
CA THR A 2 6.33 -14.64 21.61
C THR A 2 5.91 -14.05 20.88
N THR A 3 5.65 -13.85 20.48
CA THR A 3 5.45 -13.39 19.82
C THR A 3 4.69 -12.80 19.25
N SER A 4 4.57 -12.51 19.16
CA SER A 4 4.07 -11.70 18.85
C SER A 4 3.50 -11.44 17.81
N ALA A 5 3.51 -11.85 17.35
CA ALA A 5 3.05 -11.69 16.28
C ALA A 5 1.90 -11.12 16.10
N ALA A 6 1.44 -11.06 16.72
CA ALA A 6 0.26 -10.83 16.55
C ALA A 6 -0.13 -9.58 16.05
N LYS A 7 -0.07 -8.53 16.66
CA LYS A 7 -0.65 -7.28 16.20
C LYS A 7 0.41 -6.33 15.69
N PRO A 8 0.18 -5.72 14.53
CA PRO A 8 1.09 -4.69 14.09
C PRO A 8 1.04 -3.52 15.05
N ARG A 9 2.17 -2.92 15.26
CA ARG A 9 2.26 -1.73 16.07
C ARG A 9 1.84 -0.53 15.26
N LEU A 10 0.95 0.26 15.80
CA LEU A 10 0.57 1.52 15.17
C LEU A 10 1.51 2.61 15.66
N VAL A 11 1.96 3.42 14.74
CA VAL A 11 2.88 4.51 15.01
C VAL A 11 2.15 5.83 14.81
N PRO A 12 2.23 6.77 15.75
CA PRO A 12 1.62 8.07 15.54
C PRO A 12 2.34 8.80 14.40
N CYS A 13 1.56 9.40 13.52
CA CYS A 13 2.09 10.11 12.37
C CYS A 13 1.47 11.48 12.27
N HIS A 14 2.29 12.44 11.85
CA HIS A 14 1.83 13.80 11.64
C HIS A 14 2.06 14.17 10.18
N PHE A 15 1.04 13.97 9.36
CA PHE A 15 1.12 14.26 7.93
C PHE A 15 0.09 15.30 7.56
N THR A 16 0.46 16.17 6.63
CA THR A 16 -0.49 17.10 6.03
C THR A 16 -1.28 16.37 4.95
N VAL A 17 -2.37 16.98 4.50
CA VAL A 17 -3.13 16.41 3.38
C VAL A 17 -2.26 16.28 2.14
N GLU A 18 -1.37 17.24 1.92
CA GLU A 18 -0.45 17.18 0.79
C GLU A 18 0.51 16.01 0.90
N ASP A 19 1.02 15.76 2.10
CA ASP A 19 1.88 14.60 2.34
C ASP A 19 1.13 13.30 2.01
N LEU A 20 -0.11 13.21 2.46
CA LEU A 20 -0.92 12.03 2.21
C LEU A 20 -1.19 11.84 0.72
N GLN A 21 -1.38 12.93 -0.02
CA GLN A 21 -1.57 12.88 -1.45
C GLN A 21 -0.36 12.28 -2.15
N LEU A 22 0.84 12.69 -1.75
CA LEU A 22 2.07 12.17 -2.34
C LEU A 22 2.25 10.69 -2.02
N ILE A 23 1.93 10.30 -0.79
CA ILE A 23 2.04 8.90 -0.40
C ILE A 23 1.04 8.05 -1.16
N GLU A 24 -0.20 8.52 -1.29
CA GLU A 24 -1.21 7.80 -2.06
C GLU A 24 -0.79 7.61 -3.50
N TRP A 25 -0.27 8.66 -4.10
CA TRP A 25 0.20 8.62 -5.48
C TRP A 25 1.29 7.57 -5.65
N SER A 26 2.28 7.58 -4.76
CA SER A 26 3.37 6.60 -4.81
C SER A 26 2.86 5.19 -4.66
N CYS A 27 1.90 4.96 -3.77
CA CYS A 27 1.34 3.64 -3.57
C CYS A 27 0.61 3.14 -4.82
N ARG A 28 -0.17 4.01 -5.47
CA ARG A 28 -0.89 3.62 -6.68
C ARG A 28 0.06 3.34 -7.82
N GLU A 29 1.12 4.12 -7.94
CA GLU A 29 2.12 3.90 -8.98
C GLU A 29 2.83 2.56 -8.77
N LYS A 30 3.21 2.26 -7.53
CA LYS A 30 3.86 0.99 -7.24
C LYS A 30 2.93 -0.19 -7.49
N ALA A 31 1.66 -0.04 -7.19
CA ALA A 31 0.68 -1.09 -7.46
C ALA A 31 0.56 -1.33 -8.97
N GLN A 32 0.53 -0.27 -9.76
CA GLN A 32 0.47 -0.40 -11.21
C GLN A 32 1.69 -1.11 -11.76
N ARG A 33 2.86 -0.75 -11.26
CA ARG A 33 4.10 -1.39 -11.71
C ARG A 33 4.12 -2.87 -11.35
N ALA A 34 3.67 -3.21 -10.15
CA ALA A 34 3.64 -4.59 -9.72
C ALA A 34 2.69 -5.40 -10.60
N ARG A 35 1.52 -4.85 -10.94
CA ARG A 35 0.60 -5.56 -11.82
C ARG A 35 1.13 -5.70 -13.23
N ALA A 36 1.86 -4.69 -13.71
CA ALA A 36 2.49 -4.78 -15.03
C ALA A 36 3.55 -5.86 -15.05
N GLU A 37 4.35 -5.97 -13.98
CA GLU A 37 5.35 -7.03 -13.88
C GLU A 37 4.68 -8.41 -13.81
N ALA A 38 3.57 -8.52 -13.11
CA ALA A 38 2.84 -9.77 -13.03
C ALA A 38 2.36 -10.23 -14.41
N LYS A 39 1.97 -9.28 -15.25
CA LYS A 39 1.50 -9.61 -16.59
C LYS A 39 2.64 -10.07 -17.50
N ARG A 40 3.85 -9.56 -17.27
CA ARG A 40 4.99 -9.92 -18.10
C ARG A 40 5.68 -11.18 -17.65
N ASP A 41 5.50 -11.56 -16.41
CA ASP A 41 6.18 -12.72 -15.87
C ASP A 41 5.40 -13.97 -16.20
N SER A 42 6.13 -15.05 -16.48
CA SER A 42 5.50 -16.36 -16.77
C SER A 42 5.65 -17.33 -15.61
N THR A 43 6.34 -16.94 -14.54
CA THR A 43 6.58 -17.80 -13.40
C THR A 43 5.45 -17.63 -12.39
N PRO A 44 4.69 -18.70 -12.08
CA PRO A 44 3.55 -18.54 -11.16
C PRO A 44 3.87 -17.93 -9.82
N SER A 45 5.00 -18.28 -9.22
CA SER A 45 5.34 -17.72 -7.92
C SER A 45 5.68 -16.24 -8.00
N SER A 46 6.30 -15.79 -9.09
CA SER A 46 6.56 -14.37 -9.29
C SER A 46 5.27 -13.59 -9.52
N ILE A 47 4.37 -14.16 -10.32
CA ILE A 47 3.07 -13.54 -10.56
C ILE A 47 2.32 -13.35 -9.25
N GLU A 48 2.34 -14.37 -8.39
CA GLU A 48 1.68 -14.31 -7.10
C GLU A 48 2.29 -13.23 -6.21
N THR A 49 3.62 -13.15 -6.20
CA THR A 49 4.33 -12.16 -5.41
C THR A 49 3.98 -10.73 -5.87
N PHE A 50 4.02 -10.48 -7.17
CA PHE A 50 3.71 -9.15 -7.69
C PHE A 50 2.25 -8.79 -7.47
N THR A 51 1.34 -9.75 -7.63
CA THR A 51 -0.07 -9.51 -7.41
C THR A 51 -0.34 -9.19 -5.93
N SER A 52 0.29 -9.93 -5.03
CA SER A 52 0.16 -9.68 -3.60
C SER A 52 0.69 -8.30 -3.23
N THR A 53 1.83 -7.92 -3.80
CA THR A 53 2.42 -6.61 -3.56
C THR A 53 1.48 -5.50 -4.04
N ALA A 54 0.91 -5.66 -5.24
CA ALA A 54 -0.02 -4.67 -5.77
C ALA A 54 -1.23 -4.51 -4.87
N THR A 55 -1.77 -5.63 -4.37
CA THR A 55 -2.92 -5.59 -3.49
C THR A 55 -2.62 -4.83 -2.20
N LYS A 56 -1.44 -5.04 -1.63
CA LYS A 56 -1.04 -4.34 -0.41
C LYS A 56 -0.94 -2.84 -0.63
N TYR A 57 -0.34 -2.41 -1.74
CA TYR A 57 -0.22 -0.99 -2.03
C TYR A 57 -1.59 -0.36 -2.32
N GLU A 58 -2.47 -1.09 -3.00
CA GLU A 58 -3.81 -0.57 -3.26
C GLU A 58 -4.61 -0.42 -1.97
N ALA A 59 -4.49 -1.35 -1.05
CA ALA A 59 -5.15 -1.27 0.23
C ALA A 59 -4.64 -0.08 1.03
N LEU A 60 -3.32 0.14 1.01
CA LEU A 60 -2.72 1.27 1.70
C LEU A 60 -3.19 2.59 1.08
N ALA A 61 -3.23 2.67 -0.25
CA ALA A 61 -3.69 3.87 -0.92
C ALA A 61 -5.13 4.20 -0.53
N SER A 62 -5.98 3.20 -0.42
CA SER A 62 -7.37 3.41 0.00
C SER A 62 -7.46 3.95 1.42
N ARG A 63 -6.62 3.43 2.32
CA ARG A 63 -6.59 3.91 3.71
C ARG A 63 -6.13 5.37 3.76
N ILE A 64 -5.12 5.71 2.96
CA ILE A 64 -4.62 7.08 2.93
C ILE A 64 -5.66 8.02 2.36
N GLN A 65 -6.40 7.58 1.36
CA GLN A 65 -7.47 8.38 0.80
C GLN A 65 -8.51 8.73 1.88
N ARG A 66 -8.88 7.77 2.72
CA ARG A 66 -9.82 8.03 3.81
C ARG A 66 -9.27 9.04 4.79
N LEU A 67 -7.97 8.95 5.10
CA LEU A 67 -7.34 9.92 6.00
C LEU A 67 -7.36 11.32 5.40
N LYS A 68 -7.15 11.43 4.08
CA LYS A 68 -7.24 12.74 3.42
C LYS A 68 -8.66 13.31 3.54
N GLU A 69 -9.66 12.48 3.36
CA GLU A 69 -11.03 12.92 3.45
C GLU A 69 -11.37 13.42 4.85
N LEU A 70 -10.86 12.75 5.87
CA LEU A 70 -11.03 13.19 7.24
C LEU A 70 -10.30 14.51 7.50
N GLY A 71 -9.10 14.63 6.97
CA GLY A 71 -8.32 15.84 7.15
C GLY A 71 -8.86 17.06 6.42
N ALA A 72 -9.64 16.82 5.36
CA ALA A 72 -10.22 17.92 4.59
C ALA A 72 -11.47 18.50 5.24
N ARG A 73 -11.98 17.88 6.27
CA ARG A 73 -13.15 18.39 7.00
C ARG A 73 -12.73 19.42 8.08
#